data_cd3615db598c97a3bae898a7e30296d4
#
_entry.id   cd3615db598c97a3bae898a7e30296d4
#
_cell.length_a   1.000
_cell.length_b   1.000
_cell.length_c   1.000
_cell.angle_alpha   90.00
_cell.angle_beta   90.00
_cell.angle_gamma   90.00
#
_symmetry.space_group_name_H-M   'P 1'
#
loop_
_entity.id
_entity.type
_entity.pdbx_description
1 polymer ?
#
loop_
_entity_poly.entity_id
_entity_poly.type
_entity_poly.pdbx_seq_one_letter_code
_entity_poly.pdbx_strand_id
1 'polypeptide(L)'
;HVAKALIVGAGAIGRGYIPWELKNFEITFFDGNYELVSSLRERGVYKTFMSFGDRLDVMNVDSRQAYSDLNKIDLELFDIAFVCVGPRNVDKLPKELGKLTCKVYSLENDPYTVKILQDHLGKEDIYFGVPDVIASLTASAENLELDPNALHTENGVLYLEDHGDVTDWLKDLTPGIHWIDLDQMKSEWDAKLYLHNTPHCIAAFYGYVFECKYVHEALAIEEVRIILEGVVDEILQMLKILTNHEHNFMEEYAKKEIRRFSNNLLFDPIVRVAREPIRKLQPGGRLLG
;
A
#
# COMPACT_ATOMS: atom_id res chain seq x y z
N HIS A 1 -6.63 27.52 7.36
CA HIS A 1 -5.90 26.72 6.36
C HIS A 1 -6.52 25.34 6.28
N VAL A 2 -6.92 24.94 5.08
CA VAL A 2 -7.39 23.57 4.80
C VAL A 2 -6.21 22.73 4.40
N ALA A 3 -6.02 21.59 5.08
CA ALA A 3 -4.93 20.67 4.78
C ALA A 3 -5.08 20.03 3.39
N LYS A 4 -3.99 19.97 2.62
CA LYS A 4 -3.96 19.48 1.25
C LYS A 4 -2.91 18.39 1.09
N ALA A 5 -3.29 17.31 0.43
CA ALA A 5 -2.43 16.19 0.14
C ALA A 5 -2.38 15.91 -1.36
N LEU A 6 -1.20 15.58 -1.87
CA LEU A 6 -0.99 15.07 -3.22
C LEU A 6 -0.72 13.56 -3.14
N ILE A 7 -1.47 12.78 -3.89
CA ILE A 7 -1.24 11.36 -4.06
C ILE A 7 -0.76 11.12 -5.49
N VAL A 8 0.49 10.71 -5.63
CA VAL A 8 1.11 10.33 -6.90
C VAL A 8 0.96 8.83 -7.10
N GLY A 9 0.08 8.45 -8.02
CA GLY A 9 -0.36 7.07 -8.24
C GLY A 9 -1.74 6.80 -7.66
N ALA A 10 -2.75 6.72 -8.52
CA ALA A 10 -4.14 6.49 -8.16
C ALA A 10 -4.52 4.99 -8.26
N GLY A 11 -3.63 4.12 -7.82
CA GLY A 11 -3.83 2.67 -7.75
C GLY A 11 -4.55 2.21 -6.48
N ALA A 12 -4.36 0.94 -6.14
CA ALA A 12 -5.03 0.32 -4.98
C ALA A 12 -4.69 1.01 -3.66
N ILE A 13 -3.43 1.34 -3.42
CA ILE A 13 -3.00 2.05 -2.21
C ILE A 13 -3.41 3.52 -2.27
N GLY A 14 -3.04 4.22 -3.33
CA GLY A 14 -3.25 5.68 -3.43
C GLY A 14 -4.70 6.10 -3.44
N ARG A 15 -5.54 5.38 -4.16
CA ARG A 15 -6.98 5.67 -4.30
C ARG A 15 -7.84 4.84 -3.34
N GLY A 16 -7.43 3.60 -3.06
CA GLY A 16 -8.22 2.67 -2.23
C GLY A 16 -8.04 2.87 -0.74
N TYR A 17 -6.80 3.06 -0.27
CA TYR A 17 -6.48 3.05 1.16
C TYR A 17 -6.12 4.43 1.73
N ILE A 18 -5.22 5.17 1.11
CA ILE A 18 -4.70 6.43 1.68
C ILE A 18 -5.80 7.43 2.04
N PRO A 19 -6.89 7.61 1.28
CA PRO A 19 -7.96 8.53 1.67
C PRO A 19 -8.60 8.25 3.04
N TRP A 20 -8.60 6.99 3.50
CA TRP A 20 -9.10 6.64 4.83
C TRP A 20 -8.25 7.24 5.97
N GLU A 21 -6.95 7.45 5.72
CA GLU A 21 -6.03 8.09 6.66
C GLU A 21 -6.02 9.62 6.54
N LEU A 22 -6.59 10.17 5.47
CA LEU A 22 -6.58 11.59 5.13
C LEU A 22 -7.98 12.24 5.14
N LYS A 23 -8.86 11.84 6.06
CA LYS A 23 -10.25 12.30 6.10
C LYS A 23 -10.40 13.82 6.25
N ASN A 24 -9.39 14.47 6.79
CA ASN A 24 -9.39 15.94 7.02
C ASN A 24 -8.61 16.71 5.94
N PHE A 25 -8.29 16.07 4.83
CA PHE A 25 -7.51 16.68 3.75
C PHE A 25 -8.35 16.85 2.48
N GLU A 26 -8.08 17.92 1.75
CA GLU A 26 -8.39 17.98 0.33
C GLU A 26 -7.33 17.19 -0.44
N ILE A 27 -7.76 16.22 -1.23
CA ILE A 27 -6.87 15.31 -1.94
C ILE A 27 -6.83 15.67 -3.42
N THR A 28 -5.61 15.79 -3.96
CA THR A 28 -5.34 15.84 -5.39
C THR A 28 -4.63 14.55 -5.80
N PHE A 29 -5.11 13.93 -6.90
CA PHE A 29 -4.48 12.77 -7.50
C PHE A 29 -3.70 13.15 -8.74
N PHE A 30 -2.51 12.58 -8.89
CA PHE A 30 -1.75 12.59 -10.13
C PHE A 30 -1.49 11.15 -10.58
N ASP A 31 -1.87 10.84 -11.80
CA ASP A 31 -1.65 9.52 -12.40
C ASP A 31 -1.46 9.66 -13.91
N GLY A 32 -0.49 8.92 -14.48
CA GLY A 32 -0.23 8.93 -15.92
C GLY A 32 -1.31 8.25 -16.77
N ASN A 33 -2.23 7.51 -16.15
CA ASN A 33 -3.35 6.87 -16.85
C ASN A 33 -4.46 7.89 -17.15
N TYR A 34 -4.44 8.44 -18.36
CA TYR A 34 -5.38 9.46 -18.79
C TYR A 34 -6.85 8.99 -18.72
N GLU A 35 -7.15 7.74 -19.08
CA GLU A 35 -8.51 7.20 -19.06
C GLU A 35 -9.05 7.13 -17.62
N LEU A 36 -8.24 6.64 -16.69
CA LEU A 36 -8.61 6.62 -15.29
C LEU A 36 -8.86 8.03 -14.73
N VAL A 37 -7.94 8.95 -15.00
CA VAL A 37 -8.04 10.35 -14.54
C VAL A 37 -9.29 11.02 -15.12
N SER A 38 -9.58 10.83 -16.41
CA SER A 38 -10.78 11.37 -17.03
C SER A 38 -12.06 10.84 -16.38
N SER A 39 -12.12 9.54 -16.12
CA SER A 39 -13.26 8.91 -15.45
C SER A 39 -13.45 9.45 -14.02
N LEU A 40 -12.37 9.58 -13.25
CA LEU A 40 -12.41 10.13 -11.90
C LEU A 40 -12.93 11.56 -11.88
N ARG A 41 -12.47 12.41 -12.79
CA ARG A 41 -12.91 13.81 -12.90
C ARG A 41 -14.34 13.95 -13.36
N GLU A 42 -14.73 13.20 -14.39
CA GLU A 42 -16.09 13.25 -14.95
C GLU A 42 -17.14 12.81 -13.95
N ARG A 43 -16.85 11.76 -13.19
CA ARG A 43 -17.74 11.30 -12.12
C ARG A 43 -17.68 12.18 -10.87
N GLY A 44 -16.55 12.81 -10.61
CA GLY A 44 -16.34 13.76 -9.49
C GLY A 44 -16.25 13.11 -8.11
N VAL A 45 -16.63 11.85 -7.99
CA VAL A 45 -16.61 11.06 -6.76
C VAL A 45 -16.42 9.58 -7.10
N TYR A 46 -15.70 8.85 -6.24
CA TYR A 46 -15.63 7.39 -6.31
C TYR A 46 -15.78 6.79 -4.90
N LYS A 47 -16.08 5.50 -4.85
CA LYS A 47 -16.27 4.76 -3.60
C LYS A 47 -15.07 3.87 -3.33
N THR A 48 -14.56 3.92 -2.10
CA THR A 48 -13.63 2.92 -1.58
C THR A 48 -14.27 2.21 -0.38
N PHE A 49 -14.21 0.88 -0.40
CA PHE A 49 -14.80 0.02 0.62
C PHE A 49 -13.70 -0.52 1.53
N MET A 50 -13.94 -0.51 2.83
CA MET A 50 -13.00 -1.04 3.81
C MET A 50 -13.66 -2.11 4.67
N SER A 51 -13.03 -3.29 4.76
CA SER A 51 -13.49 -4.38 5.61
C SER A 51 -12.93 -4.26 7.03
N PHE A 52 -13.83 -4.33 8.01
CA PHE A 52 -13.53 -4.40 9.44
C PHE A 52 -14.10 -5.73 9.98
N GLY A 53 -13.29 -6.80 9.92
CA GLY A 53 -13.80 -8.14 10.20
C GLY A 53 -14.91 -8.52 9.22
N ASP A 54 -16.12 -8.68 9.69
CA ASP A 54 -17.33 -8.98 8.91
C ASP A 54 -18.13 -7.74 8.47
N ARG A 55 -17.74 -6.54 8.95
CA ARG A 55 -18.37 -5.27 8.56
C ARG A 55 -17.65 -4.65 7.37
N LEU A 56 -18.43 -4.10 6.45
CA LEU A 56 -17.94 -3.34 5.31
C LEU A 56 -18.40 -1.88 5.40
N ASP A 57 -17.44 -0.97 5.52
CA ASP A 57 -17.68 0.47 5.47
C ASP A 57 -17.40 1.02 4.06
N VAL A 58 -18.02 2.13 3.72
CA VAL A 58 -17.83 2.83 2.44
C VAL A 58 -17.46 4.29 2.69
N MET A 59 -16.51 4.78 1.89
CA MET A 59 -16.15 6.18 1.83
C MET A 59 -16.33 6.69 0.41
N ASN A 60 -17.01 7.85 0.28
CA ASN A 60 -17.05 8.61 -0.96
C ASN A 60 -15.87 9.59 -0.95
N VAL A 61 -15.01 9.50 -1.96
CA VAL A 61 -13.83 10.33 -2.12
C VAL A 61 -14.06 11.32 -3.25
N ASP A 62 -13.86 12.61 -2.99
CA ASP A 62 -13.88 13.65 -4.02
C ASP A 62 -12.72 13.44 -5.00
N SER A 63 -13.03 13.19 -6.26
CA SER A 63 -12.08 12.93 -7.33
C SER A 63 -12.04 14.01 -8.42
N ARG A 64 -12.63 15.17 -8.17
CA ARG A 64 -12.61 16.29 -9.12
C ARG A 64 -11.19 16.83 -9.36
N GLN A 65 -10.32 16.74 -8.36
CA GLN A 65 -8.92 17.12 -8.45
C GLN A 65 -8.05 15.90 -8.81
N ALA A 66 -8.22 15.37 -10.01
CA ALA A 66 -7.41 14.30 -10.57
C ALA A 66 -6.82 14.76 -11.91
N TYR A 67 -5.51 14.59 -12.09
CA TYR A 67 -4.76 15.11 -13.23
C TYR A 67 -3.78 14.09 -13.77
N SER A 68 -3.62 14.05 -15.09
CA SER A 68 -2.55 13.34 -15.80
C SER A 68 -1.46 14.30 -16.32
N ASP A 69 -1.70 15.59 -16.26
CA ASP A 69 -0.75 16.65 -16.62
C ASP A 69 -0.34 17.42 -15.35
N LEU A 70 0.92 17.29 -14.97
CA LEU A 70 1.45 17.91 -13.76
C LEU A 70 1.44 19.46 -13.83
N ASN A 71 1.45 20.04 -15.03
CA ASN A 71 1.38 21.50 -15.21
C ASN A 71 0.05 22.10 -14.72
N LYS A 72 -0.96 21.28 -14.52
CA LYS A 72 -2.27 21.71 -14.00
C LYS A 72 -2.34 21.70 -12.47
N ILE A 73 -1.27 21.28 -11.80
CA ILE A 73 -1.17 21.16 -10.34
C ILE A 73 -0.20 22.23 -9.83
N ASP A 74 -0.65 23.02 -8.87
CA ASP A 74 0.24 23.92 -8.13
C ASP A 74 0.94 23.13 -7.02
N LEU A 75 2.22 22.82 -7.24
CA LEU A 75 3.03 21.97 -6.36
C LEU A 75 3.41 22.64 -5.02
N GLU A 76 3.16 23.92 -4.86
CA GLU A 76 3.46 24.67 -3.63
C GLU A 76 2.34 24.60 -2.59
N LEU A 77 1.17 24.09 -2.97
CA LEU A 77 -0.04 24.13 -2.12
C LEU A 77 -0.17 22.96 -1.13
N PHE A 78 0.64 21.94 -1.23
CA PHE A 78 0.46 20.71 -0.46
C PHE A 78 1.20 20.74 0.89
N ASP A 79 0.57 20.12 1.89
CA ASP A 79 1.13 19.92 3.21
C ASP A 79 1.86 18.56 3.34
N ILE A 80 1.47 17.60 2.51
CA ILE A 80 2.05 16.26 2.44
C ILE A 80 1.84 15.66 1.05
N ALA A 81 2.77 14.84 0.61
CA ALA A 81 2.63 14.08 -0.64
C ALA A 81 3.06 12.63 -0.46
N PHE A 82 2.41 11.74 -1.20
CA PHE A 82 2.67 10.31 -1.20
C PHE A 82 3.00 9.84 -2.61
N VAL A 83 3.98 8.94 -2.74
CA VAL A 83 4.31 8.26 -4.00
C VAL A 83 4.00 6.77 -3.85
N CYS A 84 3.09 6.27 -4.68
CA CYS A 84 2.63 4.89 -4.69
C CYS A 84 2.30 4.43 -6.13
N VAL A 85 3.32 4.45 -6.99
CA VAL A 85 3.24 4.12 -8.42
C VAL A 85 3.79 2.73 -8.76
N GLY A 86 4.37 2.05 -7.80
CA GLY A 86 5.15 0.84 -7.95
C GLY A 86 6.66 1.13 -8.11
N PRO A 87 7.54 0.29 -7.53
CA PRO A 87 8.98 0.58 -7.46
C PRO A 87 9.64 0.72 -8.84
N ARG A 88 9.10 0.05 -9.87
CA ARG A 88 9.61 0.15 -11.24
C ARG A 88 9.26 1.44 -11.97
N ASN A 89 8.36 2.24 -11.43
CA ASN A 89 7.86 3.45 -12.08
C ASN A 89 8.37 4.74 -11.44
N VAL A 90 9.09 4.67 -10.32
CA VAL A 90 9.56 5.86 -9.59
C VAL A 90 10.54 6.69 -10.41
N ASP A 91 11.41 6.06 -11.18
CA ASP A 91 12.38 6.71 -12.06
C ASP A 91 11.78 7.24 -13.37
N LYS A 92 10.49 6.95 -13.62
CA LYS A 92 9.73 7.45 -14.78
C LYS A 92 8.82 8.63 -14.43
N LEU A 93 8.75 9.00 -13.16
CA LEU A 93 7.96 10.15 -12.72
C LEU A 93 8.48 11.45 -13.29
N PRO A 94 7.61 12.44 -13.55
CA PRO A 94 8.05 13.78 -13.95
C PRO A 94 9.00 14.38 -12.93
N LYS A 95 10.17 14.86 -13.37
CA LYS A 95 11.17 15.47 -12.48
C LYS A 95 10.68 16.74 -11.82
N GLU A 96 9.68 17.39 -12.39
CA GLU A 96 9.02 18.57 -11.83
C GLU A 96 8.38 18.32 -10.46
N LEU A 97 8.08 17.06 -10.12
CA LEU A 97 7.66 16.70 -8.76
C LEU A 97 8.70 17.05 -7.68
N GLY A 98 9.96 17.20 -8.06
CA GLY A 98 11.02 17.74 -7.18
C GLY A 98 10.76 19.17 -6.69
N LYS A 99 9.86 19.92 -7.33
CA LYS A 99 9.44 21.26 -6.93
C LYS A 99 8.42 21.28 -5.79
N LEU A 100 7.92 20.11 -5.36
CA LEU A 100 7.08 20.03 -4.17
C LEU A 100 7.79 20.65 -2.98
N THR A 101 7.11 21.56 -2.28
CA THR A 101 7.65 22.22 -1.09
C THR A 101 7.39 21.44 0.19
N CYS A 102 6.44 20.51 0.15
CA CYS A 102 6.14 19.61 1.26
C CYS A 102 7.05 18.38 1.28
N LYS A 103 7.04 17.67 2.39
CA LYS A 103 7.70 16.37 2.51
C LYS A 103 6.94 15.29 1.72
N VAL A 104 7.71 14.38 1.12
CA VAL A 104 7.19 13.31 0.28
C VAL A 104 7.48 11.97 0.96
N TYR A 105 6.50 11.09 0.99
CA TYR A 105 6.61 9.74 1.55
C TYR A 105 6.50 8.70 0.45
N SER A 106 7.55 7.88 0.31
CA SER A 106 7.57 6.75 -0.61
C SER A 106 6.87 5.55 0.03
N LEU A 107 5.81 5.07 -0.61
CA LEU A 107 5.01 3.93 -0.17
C LEU A 107 5.23 2.70 -1.06
N GLU A 108 6.45 2.49 -1.54
CA GLU A 108 6.77 1.50 -2.58
C GLU A 108 7.14 0.12 -2.04
N ASN A 109 6.99 -0.13 -0.75
CA ASN A 109 7.37 -1.39 -0.09
C ASN A 109 8.84 -1.79 -0.26
N ASP A 110 9.71 -0.81 -0.47
CA ASP A 110 11.13 -0.99 -0.65
C ASP A 110 11.87 0.26 -0.16
N PRO A 111 12.67 0.18 0.91
CA PRO A 111 13.37 1.34 1.46
C PRO A 111 14.40 1.92 0.49
N TYR A 112 14.91 1.14 -0.46
CA TYR A 112 15.85 1.62 -1.48
C TYR A 112 15.21 2.58 -2.48
N THR A 113 13.90 2.51 -2.67
CA THR A 113 13.18 3.46 -3.56
C THR A 113 13.22 4.89 -3.07
N VAL A 114 13.41 5.12 -1.78
CA VAL A 114 13.59 6.48 -1.23
C VAL A 114 14.80 7.16 -1.88
N LYS A 115 15.95 6.46 -1.92
CA LYS A 115 17.17 7.00 -2.54
C LYS A 115 17.01 7.20 -4.04
N ILE A 116 16.36 6.27 -4.73
CA ILE A 116 16.07 6.38 -6.17
C ILE A 116 15.22 7.63 -6.44
N LEU A 117 14.17 7.85 -5.64
CA LEU A 117 13.32 9.04 -5.76
C LEU A 117 14.07 10.34 -5.47
N GLN A 118 14.87 10.37 -4.40
CA GLN A 118 15.68 11.53 -4.05
C GLN A 118 16.60 11.93 -5.21
N ASP A 119 17.30 10.96 -5.79
CA ASP A 119 18.22 11.18 -6.90
C ASP A 119 17.46 11.60 -8.17
N HIS A 120 16.36 10.94 -8.49
CA HIS A 120 15.56 11.21 -9.68
C HIS A 120 14.89 12.59 -9.64
N LEU A 121 14.32 12.97 -8.49
CA LEU A 121 13.61 14.23 -8.32
C LEU A 121 14.52 15.40 -7.90
N GLY A 122 15.78 15.14 -7.53
CA GLY A 122 16.68 16.16 -7.00
C GLY A 122 16.14 16.79 -5.70
N LYS A 123 15.54 15.97 -4.82
CA LYS A 123 14.86 16.39 -3.60
C LYS A 123 15.26 15.48 -2.43
N GLU A 124 15.80 16.05 -1.37
CA GLU A 124 16.31 15.29 -0.22
C GLU A 124 15.24 14.92 0.79
N ASP A 125 14.21 15.74 0.98
CA ASP A 125 13.15 15.53 1.96
C ASP A 125 12.07 14.55 1.45
N ILE A 126 12.53 13.37 1.08
CA ILE A 126 11.74 12.19 0.75
C ILE A 126 12.03 11.12 1.80
N TYR A 127 10.98 10.56 2.37
CA TYR A 127 11.03 9.66 3.50
C TYR A 127 10.32 8.35 3.22
N PHE A 128 10.59 7.36 4.07
CA PHE A 128 10.04 6.03 3.93
C PHE A 128 8.69 5.89 4.62
N GLY A 129 7.77 5.15 3.98
CA GLY A 129 6.50 4.74 4.55
C GLY A 129 6.19 3.29 4.23
N VAL A 130 5.52 2.62 5.16
CA VAL A 130 5.08 1.22 5.00
C VAL A 130 3.56 1.17 5.12
N PRO A 131 2.83 1.01 4.00
CA PRO A 131 1.41 0.68 4.03
C PRO A 131 1.26 -0.82 4.30
N ASP A 132 0.99 -1.19 5.55
CA ASP A 132 0.70 -2.57 5.95
C ASP A 132 -0.80 -2.83 5.78
N VAL A 133 -1.19 -3.07 4.54
CA VAL A 133 -2.58 -3.21 4.12
C VAL A 133 -2.68 -4.06 2.86
N ILE A 134 -3.74 -4.84 2.76
CA ILE A 134 -4.16 -5.49 1.51
C ILE A 134 -5.21 -4.60 0.86
N ALA A 135 -4.92 -4.08 -0.33
CA ALA A 135 -5.82 -3.25 -1.12
C ALA A 135 -5.93 -3.80 -2.55
N SER A 136 -7.15 -3.85 -3.06
CA SER A 136 -7.46 -4.34 -4.41
C SER A 136 -7.86 -3.18 -5.33
N LEU A 137 -7.48 -3.29 -6.61
CA LEU A 137 -7.95 -2.37 -7.67
C LEU A 137 -9.41 -2.63 -8.08
N THR A 138 -10.08 -3.57 -7.44
CA THR A 138 -11.46 -3.97 -7.76
C THR A 138 -12.31 -4.06 -6.50
N ALA A 139 -13.59 -4.21 -6.70
CA ALA A 139 -14.59 -4.44 -5.68
C ALA A 139 -15.52 -5.58 -6.12
N SER A 140 -16.59 -5.87 -5.36
CA SER A 140 -17.61 -6.83 -5.79
C SER A 140 -18.29 -6.38 -7.10
N ALA A 141 -18.83 -7.32 -7.85
CA ALA A 141 -19.56 -7.02 -9.09
C ALA A 141 -20.70 -6.00 -8.86
N GLU A 142 -21.44 -6.16 -7.76
CA GLU A 142 -22.49 -5.23 -7.36
C GLU A 142 -21.97 -3.81 -7.14
N ASN A 143 -20.84 -3.67 -6.42
CA ASN A 143 -20.24 -2.36 -6.16
C ASN A 143 -19.65 -1.72 -7.43
N LEU A 144 -19.12 -2.52 -8.35
CA LEU A 144 -18.61 -2.05 -9.63
C LEU A 144 -19.73 -1.59 -10.59
N GLU A 145 -20.93 -2.15 -10.46
CA GLU A 145 -22.11 -1.66 -11.20
C GLU A 145 -22.51 -0.26 -10.73
N LEU A 146 -22.39 0.00 -9.43
CA LEU A 146 -22.69 1.32 -8.87
C LEU A 146 -21.60 2.36 -9.20
N ASP A 147 -20.34 1.94 -9.19
CA ASP A 147 -19.19 2.77 -9.47
C ASP A 147 -18.05 1.95 -10.09
N PRO A 148 -17.74 2.15 -11.39
CA PRO A 148 -16.69 1.41 -12.09
C PRO A 148 -15.29 1.72 -11.54
N ASN A 149 -15.11 2.80 -10.78
CA ASN A 149 -13.85 3.17 -10.11
C ASN A 149 -13.77 2.67 -8.66
N ALA A 150 -14.76 1.89 -8.21
CA ALA A 150 -14.78 1.36 -6.84
C ALA A 150 -13.61 0.44 -6.57
N LEU A 151 -13.11 0.49 -5.32
CA LEU A 151 -12.04 -0.37 -4.84
C LEU A 151 -12.41 -0.94 -3.48
N HIS A 152 -11.67 -1.96 -3.09
CA HIS A 152 -11.82 -2.60 -1.79
C HIS A 152 -10.45 -2.69 -1.09
N THR A 153 -10.41 -2.29 0.17
CA THR A 153 -9.26 -2.42 1.05
C THR A 153 -9.66 -3.08 2.37
N GLU A 154 -8.70 -3.66 3.06
CA GLU A 154 -8.88 -4.01 4.47
C GLU A 154 -8.59 -2.82 5.38
N ASN A 155 -8.92 -2.96 6.67
CA ASN A 155 -8.48 -2.05 7.72
C ASN A 155 -7.00 -2.32 8.04
N GLY A 156 -6.12 -1.61 7.36
CA GLY A 156 -4.68 -1.74 7.51
C GLY A 156 -4.09 -0.66 8.41
N VAL A 157 -2.76 -0.61 8.44
CA VAL A 157 -1.97 0.37 9.18
C VAL A 157 -0.99 1.04 8.23
N LEU A 158 -0.85 2.36 8.35
CA LEU A 158 0.17 3.14 7.67
C LEU A 158 1.23 3.59 8.67
N TYR A 159 2.47 3.17 8.46
CA TYR A 159 3.64 3.65 9.19
C TYR A 159 4.37 4.68 8.33
N LEU A 160 4.63 5.86 8.88
CA LEU A 160 5.46 6.89 8.24
C LEU A 160 6.66 7.24 9.11
N GLU A 161 7.79 7.47 8.46
CA GLU A 161 9.02 7.88 9.11
C GLU A 161 8.86 9.23 9.81
N ASP A 162 9.03 9.24 11.13
CA ASP A 162 9.17 10.46 11.92
C ASP A 162 10.64 10.87 11.93
N HIS A 163 10.96 11.87 11.10
CA HIS A 163 12.32 12.38 10.92
C HIS A 163 12.65 13.59 11.83
N GLY A 164 11.80 13.87 12.83
CA GLY A 164 11.98 14.97 13.79
C GLY A 164 11.36 16.30 13.38
N ASP A 165 11.06 16.51 12.11
CA ASP A 165 10.48 17.75 11.57
C ASP A 165 8.96 17.65 11.31
N VAL A 166 8.32 16.55 11.70
CA VAL A 166 6.86 16.38 11.53
C VAL A 166 6.16 17.23 12.58
N THR A 167 5.31 18.14 12.13
CA THR A 167 4.59 19.06 13.03
C THR A 167 3.49 18.35 13.81
N ASP A 168 3.22 18.81 15.02
CA ASP A 168 2.09 18.32 15.82
C ASP A 168 0.77 18.52 15.09
N TRP A 169 0.62 19.63 14.37
CA TRP A 169 -0.55 19.91 13.55
C TRP A 169 -0.81 18.80 12.52
N LEU A 170 0.23 18.34 11.81
CA LEU A 170 0.10 17.25 10.84
C LEU A 170 -0.24 15.91 11.51
N LYS A 171 0.38 15.63 12.65
CA LYS A 171 0.10 14.42 13.44
C LYS A 171 -1.35 14.40 13.96
N ASP A 172 -1.86 15.54 14.42
CA ASP A 172 -3.23 15.68 14.90
C ASP A 172 -4.27 15.47 13.79
N LEU A 173 -3.94 15.86 12.55
CA LEU A 173 -4.80 15.65 11.39
C LEU A 173 -4.76 14.21 10.85
N THR A 174 -3.81 13.41 11.27
CA THR A 174 -3.58 12.03 10.81
C THR A 174 -3.55 11.03 11.97
N PRO A 175 -4.60 10.94 12.80
CA PRO A 175 -4.58 10.14 14.03
C PRO A 175 -4.44 8.63 13.76
N GLY A 176 -4.78 8.16 12.56
CA GLY A 176 -4.63 6.76 12.16
C GLY A 176 -3.22 6.41 11.65
N ILE A 177 -2.39 7.40 11.35
CA ILE A 177 -1.02 7.17 10.87
C ILE A 177 -0.09 6.96 12.06
N HIS A 178 0.75 5.91 11.99
CA HIS A 178 1.78 5.62 12.97
C HIS A 178 3.09 6.29 12.54
N TRP A 179 3.43 7.39 13.21
CA TRP A 179 4.67 8.12 13.01
C TRP A 179 5.75 7.50 13.90
N ILE A 180 6.74 6.85 13.29
CA ILE A 180 7.80 6.09 13.99
C ILE A 180 9.18 6.42 13.43
N ASP A 181 10.23 6.22 14.21
CA ASP A 181 11.60 6.46 13.73
C ASP A 181 12.04 5.44 12.67
N LEU A 182 13.13 5.74 11.96
CA LEU A 182 13.59 4.93 10.83
C LEU A 182 14.00 3.51 11.25
N ASP A 183 14.57 3.32 12.44
CA ASP A 183 14.97 1.98 12.92
C ASP A 183 13.74 1.12 13.19
N GLN A 184 12.73 1.70 13.83
CA GLN A 184 11.43 1.06 14.01
C GLN A 184 10.73 0.78 12.66
N MET A 185 10.81 1.71 11.70
CA MET A 185 10.31 1.51 10.33
C MET A 185 10.95 0.30 9.66
N LYS A 186 12.27 0.12 9.79
CA LYS A 186 12.97 -1.04 9.22
C LYS A 186 12.51 -2.34 9.86
N SER A 187 12.28 -2.35 11.17
CA SER A 187 11.75 -3.51 11.89
C SER A 187 10.35 -3.89 11.40
N GLU A 188 9.45 -2.90 11.25
CA GLU A 188 8.10 -3.13 10.71
C GLU A 188 8.14 -3.61 9.26
N TRP A 189 9.06 -3.07 8.46
CA TRP A 189 9.25 -3.50 7.07
C TRP A 189 9.75 -4.94 6.98
N ASP A 190 10.71 -5.35 7.83
CA ASP A 190 11.19 -6.73 7.89
C ASP A 190 10.06 -7.70 8.25
N ALA A 191 9.27 -7.37 9.29
CA ALA A 191 8.10 -8.17 9.65
C ALA A 191 7.12 -8.30 8.48
N LYS A 192 6.80 -7.20 7.81
CA LYS A 192 5.93 -7.20 6.65
C LYS A 192 6.51 -8.01 5.49
N LEU A 193 7.79 -7.84 5.16
CA LEU A 193 8.43 -8.53 4.05
C LEU A 193 8.36 -10.05 4.23
N TYR A 194 8.73 -10.55 5.39
CA TYR A 194 8.88 -11.96 5.64
C TYR A 194 7.61 -12.66 6.13
N LEU A 195 6.78 -11.98 6.91
CA LEU A 195 5.58 -12.58 7.52
C LEU A 195 4.26 -12.18 6.83
N HIS A 196 4.28 -11.17 5.97
CA HIS A 196 3.15 -10.77 5.16
C HIS A 196 3.41 -11.04 3.66
N ASN A 197 4.36 -10.34 3.07
CA ASN A 197 4.56 -10.40 1.62
C ASN A 197 4.95 -11.79 1.12
N THR A 198 5.83 -12.50 1.83
CA THR A 198 6.28 -13.84 1.42
C THR A 198 5.15 -14.87 1.47
N PRO A 199 4.42 -15.06 2.59
CA PRO A 199 3.27 -15.96 2.63
C PRO A 199 2.17 -15.58 1.64
N HIS A 200 1.88 -14.29 1.49
CA HIS A 200 0.89 -13.78 0.54
C HIS A 200 1.24 -14.16 -0.91
N CYS A 201 2.51 -14.01 -1.28
CA CYS A 201 3.01 -14.38 -2.59
C CYS A 201 2.90 -15.89 -2.85
N ILE A 202 3.26 -16.70 -1.87
CA ILE A 202 3.17 -18.17 -1.95
C ILE A 202 1.71 -18.59 -2.10
N ALA A 203 0.81 -18.03 -1.30
CA ALA A 203 -0.62 -18.29 -1.43
C ALA A 203 -1.14 -17.97 -2.83
N ALA A 204 -0.69 -16.87 -3.43
CA ALA A 204 -1.07 -16.49 -4.78
C ALA A 204 -0.51 -17.44 -5.84
N PHE A 205 0.73 -17.92 -5.72
CA PHE A 205 1.29 -18.88 -6.67
C PHE A 205 0.58 -20.23 -6.63
N TYR A 206 0.30 -20.76 -5.44
CA TYR A 206 -0.49 -21.98 -5.32
C TYR A 206 -1.94 -21.76 -5.78
N GLY A 207 -2.53 -20.63 -5.45
CA GLY A 207 -3.86 -20.28 -5.95
C GLY A 207 -3.93 -20.22 -7.48
N TYR A 208 -2.88 -19.72 -8.12
CA TYR A 208 -2.76 -19.75 -9.58
C TYR A 208 -2.74 -21.19 -10.12
N VAL A 209 -1.98 -22.07 -9.48
CA VAL A 209 -1.93 -23.51 -9.86
C VAL A 209 -3.28 -24.19 -9.71
N PHE A 210 -4.06 -23.84 -8.68
CA PHE A 210 -5.40 -24.37 -8.44
C PHE A 210 -6.52 -23.56 -9.13
N GLU A 211 -6.15 -22.66 -10.05
CA GLU A 211 -7.09 -21.85 -10.84
C GLU A 211 -8.03 -20.97 -10.02
N CYS A 212 -7.60 -20.55 -8.82
CA CYS A 212 -8.34 -19.62 -7.99
C CYS A 212 -8.28 -18.20 -8.57
N LYS A 213 -9.33 -17.43 -8.37
CA LYS A 213 -9.39 -16.02 -8.76
C LYS A 213 -8.83 -15.08 -7.68
N TYR A 214 -9.11 -15.38 -6.43
CA TYR A 214 -8.74 -14.57 -5.28
C TYR A 214 -7.91 -15.35 -4.25
N VAL A 215 -7.10 -14.61 -3.47
CA VAL A 215 -6.20 -15.20 -2.46
C VAL A 215 -6.96 -15.97 -1.39
N HIS A 216 -8.10 -15.45 -0.92
CA HIS A 216 -8.89 -16.15 0.11
C HIS A 216 -9.40 -17.51 -0.35
N GLU A 217 -9.65 -17.71 -1.64
CA GLU A 217 -10.06 -19.02 -2.19
C GLU A 217 -8.90 -20.03 -2.12
N ALA A 218 -7.67 -19.57 -2.39
CA ALA A 218 -6.48 -20.41 -2.25
C ALA A 218 -6.31 -20.92 -0.80
N LEU A 219 -6.51 -20.06 0.19
CA LEU A 219 -6.42 -20.42 1.61
C LEU A 219 -7.58 -21.28 2.12
N ALA A 220 -8.67 -21.38 1.39
CA ALA A 220 -9.72 -22.35 1.65
C ALA A 220 -9.31 -23.78 1.27
N ILE A 221 -8.24 -23.95 0.48
CA ILE A 221 -7.67 -25.25 0.11
C ILE A 221 -6.73 -25.71 1.22
N GLU A 222 -7.02 -26.88 1.81
CA GLU A 222 -6.28 -27.39 2.98
C GLU A 222 -4.79 -27.57 2.69
N GLU A 223 -4.44 -28.12 1.53
CA GLU A 223 -3.05 -28.31 1.12
C GLU A 223 -2.27 -26.99 1.05
N VAL A 224 -2.88 -25.95 0.52
CA VAL A 224 -2.26 -24.62 0.42
C VAL A 224 -2.03 -24.04 1.82
N ARG A 225 -3.02 -24.19 2.71
CA ARG A 225 -2.91 -23.70 4.08
C ARG A 225 -1.82 -24.41 4.87
N ILE A 226 -1.70 -25.73 4.75
CA ILE A 226 -0.64 -26.53 5.41
C ILE A 226 0.75 -26.07 4.93
N ILE A 227 0.94 -25.90 3.63
CA ILE A 227 2.20 -25.41 3.07
C ILE A 227 2.52 -24.01 3.62
N LEU A 228 1.54 -23.15 3.64
CA LEU A 228 1.72 -21.78 4.12
C LEU A 228 2.12 -21.71 5.59
N GLU A 229 1.46 -22.51 6.44
CA GLU A 229 1.80 -22.60 7.86
C GLU A 229 3.22 -23.13 8.06
N GLY A 230 3.65 -24.13 7.28
CA GLY A 230 5.01 -24.63 7.30
C GLY A 230 6.05 -23.58 6.91
N VAL A 231 5.80 -22.83 5.86
CA VAL A 231 6.68 -21.71 5.43
C VAL A 231 6.77 -20.63 6.50
N VAL A 232 5.65 -20.26 7.11
CA VAL A 232 5.62 -19.25 8.18
C VAL A 232 6.44 -19.72 9.38
N ASP A 233 6.34 -21.00 9.77
CA ASP A 233 7.14 -21.55 10.87
C ASP A 233 8.65 -21.51 10.55
N GLU A 234 9.06 -21.83 9.34
CA GLU A 234 10.47 -21.70 8.92
C GLU A 234 10.95 -20.25 8.96
N ILE A 235 10.13 -19.31 8.47
CA ILE A 235 10.46 -17.87 8.52
C ILE A 235 10.59 -17.40 9.97
N LEU A 236 9.71 -17.78 10.87
CA LEU A 236 9.77 -17.43 12.28
C LEU A 236 11.07 -17.92 12.94
N GLN A 237 11.50 -19.15 12.63
CA GLN A 237 12.77 -19.68 13.13
C GLN A 237 13.97 -18.91 12.58
N MET A 238 13.95 -18.57 11.29
CA MET A 238 14.99 -17.76 10.66
C MET A 238 15.07 -16.37 11.30
N LEU A 239 13.95 -15.68 11.46
CA LEU A 239 13.92 -14.33 12.03
C LEU A 239 14.37 -14.30 13.49
N LYS A 240 14.10 -15.33 14.25
CA LYS A 240 14.59 -15.49 15.63
C LYS A 240 16.12 -15.51 15.70
N ILE A 241 16.78 -16.01 14.68
CA ILE A 241 18.26 -16.09 14.62
C ILE A 241 18.86 -14.80 14.05
N LEU A 242 18.22 -14.22 13.04
CA LEU A 242 18.79 -13.13 12.23
C LEU A 242 18.40 -11.73 12.71
N THR A 243 17.37 -11.59 13.55
CA THR A 243 16.85 -10.30 13.98
C THR A 243 16.75 -10.20 15.50
N ASN A 244 16.67 -8.97 16.02
CA ASN A 244 16.43 -8.70 17.43
C ASN A 244 14.95 -8.56 17.78
N HIS A 245 14.03 -8.98 16.88
CA HIS A 245 12.61 -8.92 17.15
C HIS A 245 12.19 -9.90 18.23
N GLU A 246 11.25 -9.48 19.06
CA GLU A 246 10.65 -10.38 20.06
C GLU A 246 9.87 -11.50 19.37
N HIS A 247 10.13 -12.74 19.79
CA HIS A 247 9.53 -13.92 19.20
C HIS A 247 7.99 -13.88 19.26
N ASN A 248 7.43 -13.47 20.39
CA ASN A 248 5.97 -13.36 20.57
C ASN A 248 5.34 -12.36 19.59
N PHE A 249 5.99 -11.22 19.35
CA PHE A 249 5.54 -10.24 18.37
C PHE A 249 5.45 -10.86 16.97
N MET A 250 6.48 -11.58 16.55
CA MET A 250 6.53 -12.21 15.23
C MET A 250 5.50 -13.30 15.07
N GLU A 251 5.27 -14.13 16.08
CA GLU A 251 4.23 -15.16 16.06
C GLU A 251 2.81 -14.56 15.94
N GLU A 252 2.51 -13.56 16.74
CA GLU A 252 1.21 -12.88 16.69
C GLU A 252 1.00 -12.16 15.35
N TYR A 253 2.05 -11.55 14.82
CA TYR A 253 2.03 -10.94 13.50
C TYR A 253 1.71 -11.99 12.42
N ALA A 254 2.38 -13.13 12.42
CA ALA A 254 2.16 -14.21 11.45
C ALA A 254 0.73 -14.76 11.51
N LYS A 255 0.20 -15.02 12.71
CA LYS A 255 -1.19 -15.48 12.90
C LYS A 255 -2.21 -14.47 12.39
N LYS A 256 -1.98 -13.19 12.66
CA LYS A 256 -2.80 -12.10 12.14
C LYS A 256 -2.81 -12.10 10.61
N GLU A 257 -1.65 -12.26 9.97
CA GLU A 257 -1.51 -12.23 8.52
C GLU A 257 -2.27 -13.38 7.84
N ILE A 258 -2.19 -14.59 8.36
CA ILE A 258 -2.96 -15.72 7.81
C ILE A 258 -4.47 -15.46 7.89
N ARG A 259 -4.96 -14.90 9.00
CA ARG A 259 -6.36 -14.49 9.12
C ARG A 259 -6.75 -13.44 8.08
N ARG A 260 -5.87 -12.47 7.81
CA ARG A 260 -6.09 -11.43 6.79
C ARG A 260 -6.21 -12.02 5.39
N PHE A 261 -5.33 -12.93 5.01
CA PHE A 261 -5.35 -13.57 3.68
C PHE A 261 -6.60 -14.40 3.46
N SER A 262 -7.18 -14.95 4.53
CA SER A 262 -8.42 -15.75 4.51
C SER A 262 -9.69 -14.90 4.42
N ASN A 263 -9.59 -13.57 4.45
CA ASN A 263 -10.75 -12.68 4.44
C ASN A 263 -11.48 -12.73 3.10
N ASN A 264 -12.68 -13.31 3.08
CA ASN A 264 -13.50 -13.45 1.88
C ASN A 264 -14.22 -12.15 1.46
N LEU A 265 -14.18 -11.12 2.28
CA LEU A 265 -14.67 -9.78 1.93
C LEU A 265 -13.62 -8.96 1.15
N LEU A 266 -12.37 -9.44 1.12
CA LEU A 266 -11.28 -8.83 0.40
C LEU A 266 -11.08 -9.53 -0.94
N PHE A 267 -11.45 -8.88 -2.05
CA PHE A 267 -11.28 -9.40 -3.40
C PHE A 267 -9.86 -9.12 -3.90
N ASP A 268 -8.87 -9.83 -3.33
CA ASP A 268 -7.45 -9.67 -3.70
C ASP A 268 -7.07 -10.62 -4.84
N PRO A 269 -6.90 -10.11 -6.08
CA PRO A 269 -6.72 -10.96 -7.26
C PRO A 269 -5.37 -11.67 -7.24
N ILE A 270 -5.36 -12.98 -7.44
CA ILE A 270 -4.16 -13.80 -7.54
C ILE A 270 -3.21 -13.29 -8.63
N VAL A 271 -3.72 -12.92 -9.79
CA VAL A 271 -2.92 -12.39 -10.90
C VAL A 271 -2.11 -11.16 -10.49
N ARG A 272 -2.66 -10.29 -9.65
CA ARG A 272 -1.94 -9.12 -9.13
C ARG A 272 -0.81 -9.51 -8.19
N VAL A 273 -1.07 -10.42 -7.27
CA VAL A 273 -0.11 -10.85 -6.25
C VAL A 273 0.98 -11.73 -6.83
N ALA A 274 0.65 -12.61 -7.77
CA ALA A 274 1.59 -13.54 -8.42
C ALA A 274 2.44 -12.89 -9.53
N ARG A 275 2.18 -11.64 -9.89
CA ARG A 275 2.95 -10.96 -10.95
C ARG A 275 4.43 -10.78 -10.56
N GLU A 276 5.28 -10.63 -11.56
CA GLU A 276 6.73 -10.41 -11.40
C GLU A 276 7.44 -11.53 -10.62
N PRO A 277 7.27 -12.82 -11.01
CA PRO A 277 7.83 -13.94 -10.24
C PRO A 277 9.36 -13.89 -10.15
N ILE A 278 10.03 -13.47 -11.22
CA ILE A 278 11.51 -13.40 -11.26
C ILE A 278 12.02 -12.44 -10.18
N ARG A 279 11.43 -11.26 -10.06
CA ARG A 279 11.81 -10.28 -9.03
C ARG A 279 11.62 -10.82 -7.61
N LYS A 280 10.55 -11.56 -7.37
CA LYS A 280 10.20 -12.12 -6.05
C LYS A 280 11.07 -13.31 -5.67
N LEU A 281 11.66 -14.01 -6.66
CA LEU A 281 12.57 -15.14 -6.48
C LEU A 281 14.04 -14.74 -6.40
N GLN A 282 14.38 -13.47 -6.63
CA GLN A 282 15.77 -13.01 -6.52
C GLN A 282 16.22 -12.94 -5.05
N PRO A 283 17.55 -13.08 -4.77
CA PRO A 283 18.10 -12.80 -3.44
C PRO A 283 17.69 -11.40 -2.95
N GLY A 284 17.26 -11.30 -1.70
CA GLY A 284 16.67 -10.06 -1.16
C GLY A 284 15.22 -9.78 -1.60
N GLY A 285 14.64 -10.66 -2.41
CA GLY A 285 13.22 -10.61 -2.76
C GLY A 285 12.34 -11.27 -1.71
N ARG A 286 11.04 -11.38 -2.04
CA ARG A 286 10.01 -11.85 -1.10
C ARG A 286 10.08 -13.34 -0.75
N LEU A 287 10.75 -14.15 -1.56
CA LEU A 287 10.79 -15.61 -1.42
C LEU A 287 12.19 -16.16 -1.10
N LEU A 288 13.25 -15.45 -1.44
CA LEU A 288 14.64 -15.86 -1.23
C LEU A 288 15.44 -14.82 -0.44
N GLY A 289 14.77 -13.97 0.31
CA GLY A 289 15.35 -12.88 1.09
C GLY A 289 16.40 -13.23 2.11
#